data_982254e869aec062a7988d24f29d67ba
#
_entry.id   982254e869aec062a7988d24f29d67ba
#
_cell.length_a   1.000
_cell.length_b   1.000
_cell.length_c   1.000
_cell.angle_alpha   90.00
_cell.angle_beta   90.00
_cell.angle_gamma   90.00
#
_symmetry.space_group_name_H-M   'P 1'
#
loop_
_entity.id
_entity.type
_entity.pdbx_description
1 polymer ?
#
loop_
_entity_poly.entity_id
_entity_poly.type
_entity_poly.pdbx_seq_one_letter_code
_entity_poly.pdbx_strand_id
1 'polypeptide(L)'
;MITAPLEAAPLVRRLTFHAYQQGCGIVTPLYTDPEVTLLRYKNARKDSFDKATDWLFEAMGAAFDRNTARLAVVGEDPMLLSEQNADDIGRANQAVSKASSPVRERITRFNVNWNIIAWPGTQWAKRVFPNLEEAEAQEQLARAIFQASRLDGKDPIENWNIHNKNLRTKTDWLNAKNFASLHFYGDGTDLKVCLLYTSPSPRD
;
A
#
# COMPACT_ATOMS: atom_id res chain seq x y z
N MET A 1 -4.19 7.69 -12.14
CA MET A 1 -5.29 7.00 -11.44
C MET A 1 -5.01 6.97 -9.95
N ILE A 2 -5.99 7.29 -9.11
CA ILE A 2 -5.87 7.25 -7.63
C ILE A 2 -6.90 6.26 -7.09
N THR A 3 -6.45 5.26 -6.32
CA THR A 3 -7.36 4.38 -5.55
C THR A 3 -7.32 4.81 -4.08
N ALA A 4 -8.47 4.94 -3.42
CA ALA A 4 -8.53 5.45 -2.05
C ALA A 4 -9.79 4.98 -1.31
N PRO A 5 -9.77 4.88 0.03
CA PRO A 5 -11.00 4.80 0.81
C PRO A 5 -11.79 6.10 0.69
N LEU A 6 -13.12 6.00 0.76
CA LEU A 6 -14.02 7.15 0.59
C LEU A 6 -13.72 8.29 1.56
N GLU A 7 -13.37 7.98 2.81
CA GLU A 7 -13.00 8.98 3.83
C GLU A 7 -11.75 9.78 3.49
N ALA A 8 -10.87 9.28 2.61
CA ALA A 8 -9.70 9.99 2.13
C ALA A 8 -9.99 11.00 0.99
N ALA A 9 -11.26 11.19 0.61
CA ALA A 9 -11.63 12.13 -0.46
C ALA A 9 -11.05 13.54 -0.28
N PRO A 10 -10.94 14.13 0.91
CA PRO A 10 -10.27 15.42 1.09
C PRO A 10 -8.81 15.41 0.63
N LEU A 11 -8.05 14.36 0.98
CA LEU A 11 -6.67 14.19 0.52
C LEU A 11 -6.59 14.02 -1.00
N VAL A 12 -7.47 13.19 -1.58
CA VAL A 12 -7.51 12.94 -3.02
C VAL A 12 -7.77 14.24 -3.80
N ARG A 13 -8.64 15.13 -3.31
CA ARG A 13 -8.87 16.44 -3.92
C ARG A 13 -7.61 17.31 -3.91
N ARG A 14 -6.86 17.33 -2.81
CA ARG A 14 -5.59 18.07 -2.73
C ARG A 14 -4.53 17.47 -3.66
N LEU A 15 -4.39 16.16 -3.69
CA LEU A 15 -3.48 15.45 -4.60
C LEU A 15 -3.82 15.74 -6.06
N THR A 16 -5.11 15.74 -6.40
CA THR A 16 -5.60 16.08 -7.74
C THR A 16 -5.24 17.49 -8.14
N PHE A 17 -5.44 18.47 -7.22
CA PHE A 17 -5.03 19.85 -7.45
C PHE A 17 -3.53 19.95 -7.77
N HIS A 18 -2.68 19.35 -6.94
CA HIS A 18 -1.24 19.38 -7.16
C HIS A 18 -0.81 18.63 -8.43
N ALA A 19 -1.47 17.51 -8.76
CA ALA A 19 -1.21 16.78 -10.00
C ALA A 19 -1.45 17.68 -11.23
N TYR A 20 -2.55 18.41 -11.26
CA TYR A 20 -2.83 19.34 -12.35
C TYR A 20 -1.83 20.52 -12.40
N GLN A 21 -1.37 21.03 -11.24
CA GLN A 21 -0.32 22.04 -11.20
C GLN A 21 1.02 21.53 -11.79
N GLN A 22 1.26 20.22 -11.75
CA GLN A 22 2.43 19.56 -12.33
C GLN A 22 2.20 19.08 -13.77
N GLY A 23 1.12 19.50 -14.43
CA GLY A 23 0.85 19.21 -15.84
C GLY A 23 0.18 17.85 -16.10
N CYS A 24 -0.40 17.20 -15.08
CA CYS A 24 -1.19 15.98 -15.28
C CYS A 24 -2.42 16.29 -16.16
N GLY A 25 -2.67 15.47 -17.19
CA GLY A 25 -3.81 15.68 -18.09
C GLY A 25 -5.15 15.27 -17.49
N ILE A 26 -5.22 14.09 -16.84
CA ILE A 26 -6.46 13.55 -16.27
C ILE A 26 -6.16 12.82 -14.98
N VAL A 27 -6.91 13.11 -13.92
CA VAL A 27 -6.92 12.34 -12.68
C VAL A 27 -8.25 11.59 -12.55
N THR A 28 -8.17 10.27 -12.43
CA THR A 28 -9.34 9.39 -12.23
C THR A 28 -9.28 8.78 -10.83
N PRO A 29 -10.13 9.20 -9.88
CA PRO A 29 -10.24 8.58 -8.56
C PRO A 29 -11.17 7.36 -8.61
N LEU A 30 -10.77 6.28 -7.93
CA LEU A 30 -11.59 5.10 -7.66
C LEU A 30 -11.66 4.94 -6.13
N TYR A 31 -12.87 5.00 -5.59
CA TYR A 31 -13.07 4.90 -4.14
C TYR A 31 -13.57 3.52 -3.72
N THR A 32 -13.10 3.07 -2.56
CA THR A 32 -13.65 1.94 -1.82
C THR A 32 -14.48 2.45 -0.65
N ASP A 33 -15.61 1.80 -0.38
CA ASP A 33 -16.48 2.09 0.74
C ASP A 33 -16.54 0.85 1.66
N PRO A 34 -16.12 0.96 2.92
CA PRO A 34 -16.13 -0.14 3.87
C PRO A 34 -17.54 -0.65 4.17
N GLU A 35 -18.54 0.25 4.18
CA GLU A 35 -19.94 -0.14 4.41
C GLU A 35 -20.47 -0.97 3.25
N VAL A 36 -20.20 -0.58 2.01
CA VAL A 36 -20.55 -1.37 0.82
C VAL A 36 -19.87 -2.73 0.84
N THR A 37 -18.61 -2.78 1.28
CA THR A 37 -17.90 -4.03 1.47
C THR A 37 -18.59 -4.93 2.49
N LEU A 38 -18.94 -4.43 3.67
CA LEU A 38 -19.67 -5.18 4.69
C LEU A 38 -21.06 -5.65 4.22
N LEU A 39 -21.77 -4.80 3.49
CA LEU A 39 -23.09 -5.16 2.91
C LEU A 39 -22.96 -6.35 1.96
N ARG A 40 -21.88 -6.43 1.17
CA ARG A 40 -21.61 -7.60 0.33
C ARG A 40 -21.50 -8.88 1.15
N TYR A 41 -20.67 -8.89 2.21
CA TYR A 41 -20.47 -10.09 3.04
C TYR A 41 -21.74 -10.52 3.79
N LYS A 42 -22.59 -9.56 4.17
CA LYS A 42 -23.85 -9.82 4.90
C LYS A 42 -24.99 -10.28 3.98
N ASN A 43 -25.06 -9.80 2.76
CA ASN A 43 -26.27 -9.92 1.95
C ASN A 43 -26.07 -10.56 0.56
N ALA A 44 -24.83 -10.67 0.07
CA ALA A 44 -24.61 -11.20 -1.26
C ALA A 44 -24.81 -12.73 -1.31
N ARG A 45 -25.18 -13.22 -2.49
CA ARG A 45 -25.28 -14.65 -2.75
C ARG A 45 -23.92 -15.31 -2.59
N LYS A 46 -23.89 -16.50 -1.99
CA LYS A 46 -22.63 -17.22 -1.69
C LYS A 46 -21.79 -17.54 -2.92
N ASP A 47 -22.42 -17.83 -4.06
CA ASP A 47 -21.71 -18.07 -5.33
C ASP A 47 -21.02 -16.82 -5.91
N SER A 48 -21.35 -15.64 -5.41
CA SER A 48 -20.71 -14.38 -5.83
C SER A 48 -19.30 -14.19 -5.26
N PHE A 49 -18.94 -14.90 -4.19
CA PHE A 49 -17.61 -14.79 -3.59
C PHE A 49 -16.50 -15.44 -4.45
N ASP A 50 -16.87 -16.30 -5.40
CA ASP A 50 -15.93 -16.85 -6.38
C ASP A 50 -15.71 -15.92 -7.60
N LYS A 51 -16.31 -14.74 -7.59
CA LYS A 51 -16.27 -13.78 -8.69
C LYS A 51 -15.57 -12.48 -8.28
N ALA A 52 -14.84 -11.91 -9.20
CA ALA A 52 -14.25 -10.58 -9.08
C ALA A 52 -14.82 -9.66 -10.17
N THR A 53 -14.53 -8.37 -10.06
CA THR A 53 -14.89 -7.36 -11.06
C THR A 53 -13.80 -7.33 -12.15
N ASP A 54 -13.79 -8.34 -13.01
CA ASP A 54 -12.71 -8.56 -14.00
C ASP A 54 -12.54 -7.34 -14.92
N TRP A 55 -13.65 -6.76 -15.40
CA TRP A 55 -13.62 -5.57 -16.26
C TRP A 55 -12.87 -4.38 -15.63
N LEU A 56 -12.89 -4.24 -14.29
CA LEU A 56 -12.16 -3.17 -13.61
C LEU A 56 -10.66 -3.39 -13.72
N PHE A 57 -10.19 -4.61 -13.50
CA PHE A 57 -8.77 -4.95 -13.62
C PHE A 57 -8.30 -4.89 -15.08
N GLU A 58 -9.13 -5.29 -16.04
CA GLU A 58 -8.87 -5.12 -17.47
C GLU A 58 -8.70 -3.64 -17.85
N ALA A 59 -9.64 -2.78 -17.37
CA ALA A 59 -9.57 -1.34 -17.61
C ALA A 59 -8.31 -0.72 -16.95
N MET A 60 -7.96 -1.15 -15.73
CA MET A 60 -6.72 -0.73 -15.06
C MET A 60 -5.48 -1.15 -15.85
N GLY A 61 -5.44 -2.40 -16.35
CA GLY A 61 -4.37 -2.89 -17.19
C GLY A 61 -4.20 -2.07 -18.47
N ALA A 62 -5.31 -1.80 -19.16
CA ALA A 62 -5.32 -0.96 -20.35
C ALA A 62 -4.87 0.49 -20.09
N ALA A 63 -5.20 1.03 -18.92
CA ALA A 63 -4.70 2.34 -18.50
C ALA A 63 -3.18 2.33 -18.26
N PHE A 64 -2.66 1.29 -17.64
CA PHE A 64 -1.22 1.13 -17.40
C PHE A 64 -0.44 0.99 -18.71
N ASP A 65 -0.97 0.23 -19.67
CA ASP A 65 -0.36 0.08 -21.01
C ASP A 65 -0.31 1.41 -21.78
N ARG A 66 -1.10 2.42 -21.33
CA ARG A 66 -1.08 3.80 -21.83
C ARG A 66 -0.30 4.78 -20.93
N ASN A 67 0.63 4.25 -20.12
CA ASN A 67 1.47 5.02 -19.19
C ASN A 67 0.69 5.79 -18.08
N THR A 68 -0.48 5.31 -17.71
CA THR A 68 -1.19 5.89 -16.55
C THR A 68 -0.45 5.54 -15.26
N ALA A 69 0.03 6.55 -14.53
CA ALA A 69 0.60 6.36 -13.21
C ALA A 69 -0.46 5.96 -12.18
N ARG A 70 -0.06 5.19 -11.16
CA ARG A 70 -0.93 4.75 -10.06
C ARG A 70 -0.49 5.36 -8.73
N LEU A 71 -1.44 5.96 -8.02
CA LEU A 71 -1.30 6.30 -6.60
C LEU A 71 -2.35 5.52 -5.81
N ALA A 72 -1.93 4.74 -4.81
CA ALA A 72 -2.84 4.10 -3.88
C ALA A 72 -2.79 4.83 -2.53
N VAL A 73 -3.95 5.20 -2.03
CA VAL A 73 -4.14 5.68 -0.66
C VAL A 73 -4.72 4.53 0.15
N VAL A 74 -4.03 4.11 1.21
CA VAL A 74 -4.45 3.03 2.10
C VAL A 74 -4.73 3.58 3.49
N GLY A 75 -5.63 2.99 4.24
CA GLY A 75 -5.98 3.47 5.58
C GLY A 75 -7.31 2.92 6.09
N GLU A 76 -7.79 1.83 5.45
CA GLU A 76 -9.02 1.16 5.88
C GLU A 76 -8.84 0.48 7.24
N ASP A 77 -9.97 0.13 7.88
CA ASP A 77 -9.98 -0.68 9.11
C ASP A 77 -9.37 -2.06 8.84
N PRO A 78 -8.24 -2.43 9.47
CA PRO A 78 -7.62 -3.74 9.27
C PRO A 78 -8.48 -4.90 9.77
N MET A 79 -9.47 -4.61 10.61
CA MET A 79 -10.37 -5.61 11.19
C MET A 79 -11.79 -5.57 10.61
N LEU A 80 -11.99 -4.85 9.50
CA LEU A 80 -13.30 -4.65 8.87
C LEU A 80 -14.09 -5.96 8.69
N LEU A 81 -13.40 -7.03 8.31
CA LEU A 81 -14.00 -8.32 8.00
C LEU A 81 -13.83 -9.36 9.13
N SER A 82 -13.33 -8.97 10.31
CA SER A 82 -13.00 -9.93 11.39
C SER A 82 -14.18 -10.76 11.88
N GLU A 83 -15.41 -10.26 11.76
CA GLU A 83 -16.64 -10.94 12.15
C GLU A 83 -17.32 -11.67 10.98
N GLN A 84 -16.74 -11.64 9.78
CA GLN A 84 -17.32 -12.26 8.60
C GLN A 84 -16.83 -13.71 8.44
N ASN A 85 -17.54 -14.49 7.62
CA ASN A 85 -17.18 -15.87 7.38
C ASN A 85 -15.81 -15.98 6.68
N ALA A 86 -14.87 -16.72 7.27
CA ALA A 86 -13.49 -16.84 6.79
C ALA A 86 -13.40 -17.50 5.40
N ASP A 87 -14.27 -18.48 5.10
CA ASP A 87 -14.27 -19.14 3.79
C ASP A 87 -14.73 -18.19 2.68
N ASP A 88 -15.77 -17.39 2.94
CA ASP A 88 -16.24 -16.38 2.00
C ASP A 88 -15.16 -15.31 1.74
N ILE A 89 -14.43 -14.89 2.79
CA ILE A 89 -13.28 -13.97 2.66
C ILE A 89 -12.17 -14.60 1.82
N GLY A 90 -11.82 -15.85 2.11
CA GLY A 90 -10.80 -16.60 1.38
C GLY A 90 -11.12 -16.71 -0.12
N ARG A 91 -12.36 -17.11 -0.45
CA ARG A 91 -12.86 -17.23 -1.83
C ARG A 91 -12.85 -15.89 -2.55
N ALA A 92 -13.37 -14.82 -1.94
CA ALA A 92 -13.36 -13.49 -2.51
C ALA A 92 -11.93 -12.98 -2.77
N ASN A 93 -11.02 -13.17 -1.82
CA ASN A 93 -9.62 -12.79 -1.97
C ASN A 93 -8.93 -13.58 -3.08
N GLN A 94 -9.22 -14.88 -3.23
CA GLN A 94 -8.69 -15.70 -4.29
C GLN A 94 -9.19 -15.23 -5.67
N ALA A 95 -10.49 -14.94 -5.80
CA ALA A 95 -11.08 -14.42 -7.03
C ALA A 95 -10.44 -13.09 -7.44
N VAL A 96 -10.34 -12.13 -6.51
CA VAL A 96 -9.70 -10.83 -6.73
C VAL A 96 -8.21 -10.99 -7.06
N SER A 97 -7.50 -11.88 -6.35
CA SER A 97 -6.08 -12.15 -6.60
C SER A 97 -5.84 -12.69 -8.01
N LYS A 98 -6.70 -13.60 -8.48
CA LYS A 98 -6.64 -14.13 -9.85
C LYS A 98 -6.90 -13.04 -10.89
N ALA A 99 -8.00 -12.30 -10.73
CA ALA A 99 -8.39 -11.25 -11.66
C ALA A 99 -7.37 -10.10 -11.73
N SER A 100 -6.78 -9.72 -10.60
CA SER A 100 -5.80 -8.62 -10.54
C SER A 100 -4.36 -9.03 -10.91
N SER A 101 -4.08 -10.32 -11.13
CA SER A 101 -2.72 -10.82 -11.41
C SER A 101 -2.03 -10.07 -12.57
N PRO A 102 -2.67 -9.85 -13.74
CA PRO A 102 -2.03 -9.14 -14.84
C PRO A 102 -1.69 -7.67 -14.52
N VAL A 103 -2.50 -7.03 -13.67
CA VAL A 103 -2.27 -5.66 -13.22
C VAL A 103 -1.09 -5.61 -12.25
N ARG A 104 -1.04 -6.54 -11.30
CA ARG A 104 0.08 -6.63 -10.35
C ARG A 104 1.41 -6.93 -11.04
N GLU A 105 1.40 -7.79 -12.05
CA GLU A 105 2.61 -8.10 -12.82
C GLU A 105 3.22 -6.84 -13.45
N ARG A 106 2.41 -5.94 -14.02
CA ARG A 106 2.89 -4.66 -14.57
C ARG A 106 3.54 -3.78 -13.50
N ILE A 107 2.99 -3.78 -12.29
CA ILE A 107 3.52 -3.02 -11.16
C ILE A 107 4.85 -3.64 -10.67
N THR A 108 4.91 -4.96 -10.50
CA THR A 108 6.10 -5.66 -9.99
C THR A 108 7.26 -5.64 -10.99
N ARG A 109 6.97 -5.59 -12.27
CA ARG A 109 7.98 -5.40 -13.33
C ARG A 109 8.40 -3.94 -13.53
N PHE A 110 7.90 -3.02 -12.70
CA PHE A 110 8.18 -1.58 -12.80
C PHE A 110 7.78 -0.95 -14.15
N ASN A 111 6.79 -1.52 -14.84
CA ASN A 111 6.26 -0.97 -16.09
C ASN A 111 5.31 0.21 -15.85
N VAL A 112 5.04 0.55 -14.60
CA VAL A 112 4.10 1.60 -14.18
C VAL A 112 4.77 2.46 -13.12
N ASN A 113 4.65 3.77 -13.24
CA ASN A 113 4.98 4.67 -12.13
C ASN A 113 3.90 4.52 -11.05
N TRP A 114 4.29 4.06 -9.87
CA TRP A 114 3.35 3.84 -8.79
C TRP A 114 3.88 4.32 -7.44
N ASN A 115 2.96 4.68 -6.57
CA ASN A 115 3.24 4.98 -5.17
C ASN A 115 2.07 4.53 -4.29
N ILE A 116 2.37 4.27 -3.02
CA ILE A 116 1.38 4.00 -1.97
C ILE A 116 1.64 4.98 -0.85
N ILE A 117 0.57 5.64 -0.40
CA ILE A 117 0.59 6.54 0.75
C ILE A 117 -0.49 6.12 1.75
N ALA A 118 -0.30 6.47 3.02
CA ALA A 118 -1.26 6.17 4.06
C ALA A 118 -2.18 7.37 4.35
N TRP A 119 -3.44 7.07 4.64
CA TRP A 119 -4.44 7.96 5.20
C TRP A 119 -4.71 7.54 6.65
N PRO A 120 -4.77 8.46 7.62
CA PRO A 120 -5.10 8.11 9.01
C PRO A 120 -6.61 7.84 9.13
N GLY A 121 -7.04 6.66 8.64
CA GLY A 121 -8.43 6.25 8.69
C GLY A 121 -8.96 6.20 10.13
N THR A 122 -10.21 6.58 10.33
CA THR A 122 -10.86 6.70 11.63
C THR A 122 -10.75 5.41 12.45
N GLN A 123 -11.13 4.29 11.88
CA GLN A 123 -11.10 3.00 12.59
C GLN A 123 -9.68 2.52 12.86
N TRP A 124 -8.76 2.71 11.91
CA TRP A 124 -7.35 2.42 12.13
C TRP A 124 -6.77 3.27 13.27
N ALA A 125 -7.07 4.56 13.30
CA ALA A 125 -6.61 5.47 14.35
C ALA A 125 -7.11 5.05 15.74
N LYS A 126 -8.38 4.69 15.88
CA LYS A 126 -8.97 4.20 17.15
C LYS A 126 -8.35 2.88 17.61
N ARG A 127 -7.89 2.02 16.69
CA ARG A 127 -7.21 0.78 17.08
C ARG A 127 -5.79 1.02 17.57
N VAL A 128 -5.08 1.99 17.00
CA VAL A 128 -3.72 2.35 17.43
C VAL A 128 -3.76 3.17 18.74
N PHE A 129 -4.75 4.05 18.85
CA PHE A 129 -4.92 4.96 19.99
C PHE A 129 -6.31 4.80 20.62
N PRO A 130 -6.62 3.65 21.27
CA PRO A 130 -7.97 3.33 21.73
C PRO A 130 -8.50 4.26 22.84
N ASN A 131 -7.60 4.91 23.58
CA ASN A 131 -7.95 5.78 24.71
C ASN A 131 -8.15 7.24 24.32
N LEU A 132 -7.90 7.63 23.07
CA LEU A 132 -8.05 9.01 22.59
C LEU A 132 -9.43 9.18 21.95
N GLU A 133 -9.93 10.42 21.95
CA GLU A 133 -11.07 10.78 21.13
C GLU A 133 -10.74 10.63 19.64
N GLU A 134 -11.77 10.43 18.80
CA GLU A 134 -11.60 10.08 17.39
C GLU A 134 -10.71 11.06 16.63
N ALA A 135 -11.00 12.35 16.73
CA ALA A 135 -10.22 13.38 16.06
C ALA A 135 -8.76 13.44 16.53
N GLU A 136 -8.54 13.26 17.84
CA GLU A 136 -7.21 13.24 18.41
C GLU A 136 -6.43 11.98 17.98
N ALA A 137 -7.10 10.81 17.98
CA ALA A 137 -6.52 9.57 17.50
C ALA A 137 -6.08 9.67 16.02
N GLN A 138 -6.92 10.27 15.17
CA GLN A 138 -6.57 10.52 13.76
C GLN A 138 -5.37 11.47 13.63
N GLU A 139 -5.32 12.55 14.41
CA GLU A 139 -4.19 13.48 14.39
C GLU A 139 -2.88 12.80 14.84
N GLN A 140 -2.93 12.00 15.91
CA GLN A 140 -1.75 11.25 16.38
C GLN A 140 -1.30 10.21 15.35
N LEU A 141 -2.24 9.53 14.70
CA LEU A 141 -1.89 8.60 13.61
C LEU A 141 -1.29 9.33 12.40
N ALA A 142 -1.83 10.50 12.02
CA ALA A 142 -1.27 11.31 10.95
C ALA A 142 0.18 11.74 11.27
N ARG A 143 0.47 12.16 12.51
CA ARG A 143 1.82 12.50 12.95
C ARG A 143 2.76 11.29 12.86
N ALA A 144 2.31 10.12 13.32
CA ALA A 144 3.09 8.89 13.23
C ALA A 144 3.38 8.49 11.77
N ILE A 145 2.41 8.62 10.87
CA ILE A 145 2.59 8.39 9.43
C ILE A 145 3.62 9.36 8.85
N PHE A 146 3.54 10.65 9.17
CA PHE A 146 4.50 11.64 8.68
C PHE A 146 5.91 11.36 9.20
N GLN A 147 6.05 11.03 10.46
CA GLN A 147 7.34 10.66 11.06
C GLN A 147 7.92 9.40 10.41
N ALA A 148 7.13 8.34 10.28
CA ALA A 148 7.55 7.10 9.62
C ALA A 148 7.95 7.33 8.15
N SER A 149 7.25 8.25 7.47
CA SER A 149 7.51 8.64 6.08
C SER A 149 8.56 9.74 5.92
N ARG A 150 9.21 10.20 7.01
CA ARG A 150 10.21 11.29 7.03
C ARG A 150 9.69 12.62 6.49
N LEU A 151 8.40 12.90 6.73
CA LEU A 151 7.74 14.13 6.30
C LEU A 151 7.62 15.16 7.44
N ASP A 152 8.09 14.84 8.63
CA ASP A 152 8.03 15.64 9.85
C ASP A 152 9.11 16.73 9.96
N GLY A 153 10.05 16.76 9.03
CA GLY A 153 11.11 17.77 8.95
C GLY A 153 10.74 18.99 8.12
N LYS A 154 11.64 19.97 8.09
CA LYS A 154 11.46 21.22 7.31
C LYS A 154 11.51 20.96 5.80
N ASP A 155 12.30 19.99 5.36
CA ASP A 155 12.49 19.62 3.96
C ASP A 155 12.42 18.11 3.79
N PRO A 156 11.24 17.55 3.43
CA PRO A 156 11.07 16.13 3.18
C PRO A 156 11.96 15.58 2.05
N ILE A 157 12.27 16.38 1.05
CA ILE A 157 13.10 15.97 -0.09
C ILE A 157 14.53 15.73 0.40
N GLU A 158 15.07 16.67 1.18
CA GLU A 158 16.41 16.51 1.76
C GLU A 158 16.47 15.34 2.75
N ASN A 159 15.45 15.15 3.59
CA ASN A 159 15.36 14.00 4.48
C ASN A 159 15.46 12.67 3.71
N TRP A 160 14.79 12.57 2.57
CA TRP A 160 14.85 11.40 1.71
C TRP A 160 16.20 11.25 1.01
N ASN A 161 16.84 12.34 0.58
CA ASN A 161 18.17 12.31 -0.02
C ASN A 161 19.20 11.78 0.98
N ILE A 162 19.18 12.27 2.22
CA ILE A 162 20.04 11.80 3.31
C ILE A 162 19.77 10.32 3.59
N HIS A 163 18.50 9.92 3.68
CA HIS A 163 18.12 8.53 3.92
C HIS A 163 18.63 7.60 2.82
N ASN A 164 18.42 7.94 1.56
CA ASN A 164 18.88 7.16 0.41
C ASN A 164 20.41 7.04 0.36
N LYS A 165 21.11 8.13 0.66
CA LYS A 165 22.60 8.09 0.78
C LYS A 165 23.05 7.11 1.88
N ASN A 166 22.39 7.16 3.04
CA ASN A 166 22.70 6.25 4.15
C ASN A 166 22.42 4.78 3.79
N LEU A 167 21.31 4.51 3.08
CA LEU A 167 20.97 3.16 2.60
C LEU A 167 22.05 2.65 1.62
N ARG A 168 22.45 3.45 0.64
CA ARG A 168 23.52 3.09 -0.32
C ARG A 168 24.81 2.77 0.40
N THR A 169 25.27 3.64 1.30
CA THR A 169 26.50 3.41 2.08
C THR A 169 26.45 2.09 2.85
N LYS A 170 25.29 1.75 3.46
CA LYS A 170 25.13 0.48 4.20
C LYS A 170 25.09 -0.71 3.24
N THR A 171 24.43 -0.58 2.09
CA THR A 171 24.39 -1.61 1.06
C THR A 171 25.79 -1.91 0.51
N ASP A 172 26.56 -0.88 0.17
CA ASP A 172 27.93 -1.02 -0.33
C ASP A 172 28.82 -1.70 0.72
N TRP A 173 28.66 -1.30 1.99
CA TRP A 173 29.40 -1.93 3.10
C TRP A 173 29.05 -3.41 3.26
N LEU A 174 27.76 -3.78 3.21
CA LEU A 174 27.32 -5.17 3.31
C LEU A 174 27.81 -6.01 2.13
N ASN A 175 27.71 -5.48 0.91
CA ASN A 175 28.15 -6.15 -0.30
C ASN A 175 29.67 -6.39 -0.28
N ALA A 176 30.46 -5.41 0.19
CA ALA A 176 31.92 -5.55 0.32
C ALA A 176 32.34 -6.63 1.34
N LYS A 177 31.47 -6.96 2.32
CA LYS A 177 31.72 -8.04 3.29
C LYS A 177 31.49 -9.44 2.70
N ASN A 178 30.64 -9.56 1.67
CA ASN A 178 30.33 -10.81 0.98
C ASN A 178 30.00 -11.97 1.94
N PHE A 179 29.09 -11.72 2.90
CA PHE A 179 28.70 -12.70 3.90
C PHE A 179 28.00 -13.91 3.26
N ALA A 180 28.36 -15.13 3.63
CA ALA A 180 27.67 -16.35 3.20
C ALA A 180 26.37 -16.59 3.96
N SER A 181 26.25 -16.07 5.18
CA SER A 181 25.03 -16.18 5.99
C SER A 181 24.94 -15.06 7.02
N LEU A 182 23.71 -14.80 7.47
CA LEU A 182 23.42 -13.94 8.63
C LEU A 182 22.80 -14.80 9.72
N HIS A 183 23.22 -14.60 10.96
CA HIS A 183 22.69 -15.28 12.13
C HIS A 183 22.07 -14.24 13.07
N PHE A 184 20.78 -14.35 13.28
CA PHE A 184 20.01 -13.53 14.22
C PHE A 184 19.72 -14.37 15.46
N TYR A 185 20.18 -13.93 16.63
CA TYR A 185 19.97 -14.64 17.89
C TYR A 185 19.62 -13.65 19.00
N GLY A 186 18.79 -14.11 19.93
CA GLY A 186 18.30 -13.35 21.09
C GLY A 186 17.26 -14.15 21.84
N ASP A 187 16.63 -13.57 22.88
CA ASP A 187 15.61 -14.26 23.65
C ASP A 187 14.45 -14.72 22.73
N GLY A 188 14.29 -16.06 22.63
CA GLY A 188 13.25 -16.67 21.77
C GLY A 188 13.55 -16.63 20.26
N THR A 189 14.73 -16.23 19.84
CA THR A 189 15.10 -16.14 18.42
C THR A 189 16.45 -16.81 18.17
N ASP A 190 16.47 -17.78 17.26
CA ASP A 190 17.69 -18.38 16.70
C ASP A 190 17.43 -18.66 15.21
N LEU A 191 17.77 -17.68 14.33
CA LEU A 191 17.51 -17.74 12.91
C LEU A 191 18.79 -17.55 12.10
N LYS A 192 19.17 -18.56 11.34
CA LYS A 192 20.28 -18.47 10.37
C LYS A 192 19.74 -18.39 8.95
N VAL A 193 20.09 -17.31 8.26
CA VAL A 193 19.71 -17.05 6.86
C VAL A 193 20.95 -17.21 5.98
N CYS A 194 20.94 -18.21 5.09
CA CYS A 194 21.97 -18.35 4.07
C CYS A 194 21.71 -17.35 2.94
N LEU A 195 22.77 -16.63 2.53
CA LEU A 195 22.71 -15.66 1.44
C LEU A 195 23.14 -16.35 0.14
N LEU A 196 22.20 -16.47 -0.81
CA LEU A 196 22.47 -17.02 -2.13
C LEU A 196 22.74 -15.86 -3.10
N TYR A 197 23.99 -15.68 -3.48
CA TYR A 197 24.40 -14.67 -4.48
C TYR A 197 24.24 -15.20 -5.92
N THR A 198 23.08 -15.81 -6.23
CA THR A 198 22.88 -16.51 -7.51
C THR A 198 22.09 -15.73 -8.56
N SER A 199 21.63 -14.53 -8.23
CA SER A 199 20.94 -13.67 -9.20
C SER A 199 21.44 -12.24 -9.09
N PRO A 200 21.84 -11.61 -10.22
CA PRO A 200 21.99 -10.16 -10.23
C PRO A 200 20.68 -9.53 -9.81
N SER A 201 20.76 -8.46 -9.02
CA SER A 201 19.57 -7.68 -8.69
C SER A 201 18.89 -7.18 -9.97
N PRO A 202 17.58 -7.24 -10.10
CA PRO A 202 16.89 -6.67 -11.26
C PRO A 202 17.08 -5.16 -11.46
N ARG A 203 17.98 -4.55 -10.70
CA ARG A 203 18.26 -3.10 -10.68
C ARG A 203 19.67 -2.72 -11.11
N ASP A 204 20.44 -3.69 -11.63
CA ASP A 204 21.75 -3.42 -12.23
C ASP A 204 21.63 -3.17 -13.74
#